data_9d79e68a1b084ea801d54935c2c84419
#
_entry.id   9d79e68a1b084ea801d54935c2c84419
#
_cell.length_a   1.000
_cell.length_b   1.000
_cell.length_c   1.000
_cell.angle_alpha   90.00
_cell.angle_beta   90.00
_cell.angle_gamma   90.00
#
_symmetry.space_group_name_H-M   'P 1'
#
loop_
_entity.id
_entity.type
_entity.pdbx_description
1 polymer ?
#
loop_
_entity_poly.entity_id
_entity_poly.type
_entity_poly.pdbx_seq_one_letter_code
_entity_poly.pdbx_strand_id
1 'polypeptide(L)'
;SEITARLGAPWIPASDVVDFVWETMGTDIRIRHMPELASWTVDARMLAYRAEGTSEWGTKRRHAGELLADALNSRIPQIFDTVKDGDSERRVLNVVDTEAAKEKLTKIKTAFQTWVWSDPDRSDRLARVYNDTFNNIAPRSFDGEHLQLPGASGAFVLYGHQKRGIWRIISAGSTYLAHAVGAGKTMTMAAAIMEQRRLGLISKAMLVVPGHCLAQAAREFLALYPTARILVADETNFSKDKRHRFLSRAATANWDAIIITHSAFKFIAVPAEFEKQMIEDELTLYEELLTRVESDDRVSRKRLERLKEGLRDRLEALGSVKDDLLTIITPIDDTPAFRAGLLAGDRIVKIDGELTRGITLLQA
;
A
#
# COMPACT_ATOMS: atom_id res chain seq x y z
N SER A 1 -9.83 -6.08 -28.16
CA SER A 1 -8.84 -6.48 -27.12
C SER A 1 -9.28 -7.82 -26.55
N GLU A 2 -8.37 -8.76 -26.43
CA GLU A 2 -8.67 -10.06 -25.86
C GLU A 2 -8.93 -9.92 -24.35
N ILE A 3 -10.07 -10.44 -23.90
CA ILE A 3 -10.45 -10.47 -22.49
C ILE A 3 -9.65 -11.60 -21.82
N THR A 4 -8.86 -11.26 -20.82
CA THR A 4 -8.07 -12.25 -20.07
C THR A 4 -8.79 -12.60 -18.78
N ALA A 5 -9.28 -13.83 -18.65
CA ALA A 5 -9.85 -14.37 -17.42
C ALA A 5 -8.75 -15.06 -16.60
N ARG A 6 -8.59 -14.65 -15.32
CA ARG A 6 -7.64 -15.25 -14.38
C ARG A 6 -8.34 -15.57 -13.06
N LEU A 7 -7.97 -16.67 -12.43
CA LEU A 7 -8.41 -16.96 -11.07
C LEU A 7 -8.05 -15.80 -10.14
N GLY A 8 -9.03 -15.36 -9.36
CA GLY A 8 -8.88 -14.23 -8.44
C GLY A 8 -9.19 -12.85 -9.05
N ALA A 9 -9.54 -12.78 -10.35
CA ALA A 9 -10.02 -11.54 -10.94
C ALA A 9 -11.39 -11.17 -10.34
N PRO A 10 -11.57 -9.95 -9.79
CA PRO A 10 -12.79 -9.57 -9.04
C PRO A 10 -14.07 -9.56 -9.88
N TRP A 11 -13.93 -9.46 -11.19
CA TRP A 11 -15.06 -9.41 -12.13
C TRP A 11 -15.62 -10.81 -12.49
N ILE A 12 -14.87 -11.87 -12.17
CA ILE A 12 -15.34 -13.25 -12.40
C ILE A 12 -16.20 -13.66 -11.21
N PRO A 13 -17.47 -14.07 -11.45
CA PRO A 13 -18.33 -14.55 -10.39
C PRO A 13 -17.75 -15.75 -9.66
N ALA A 14 -17.94 -15.80 -8.35
CA ALA A 14 -17.49 -16.94 -7.53
C ALA A 14 -18.16 -18.28 -7.98
N SER A 15 -19.40 -18.22 -8.50
CA SER A 15 -20.09 -19.37 -9.07
C SER A 15 -19.32 -20.05 -10.20
N ASP A 16 -18.71 -19.27 -11.10
CA ASP A 16 -17.92 -19.84 -12.21
C ASP A 16 -16.68 -20.61 -11.70
N VAL A 17 -16.12 -20.18 -10.58
CA VAL A 17 -15.00 -20.90 -9.98
C VAL A 17 -15.47 -22.18 -9.27
N VAL A 18 -16.67 -22.17 -8.68
CA VAL A 18 -17.32 -23.37 -8.13
C VAL A 18 -17.60 -24.38 -9.22
N ASP A 19 -18.21 -23.93 -10.34
CA ASP A 19 -18.51 -24.77 -11.50
C ASP A 19 -17.22 -25.37 -12.10
N PHE A 20 -16.16 -24.58 -12.22
CA PHE A 20 -14.86 -25.07 -12.64
C PHE A 20 -14.35 -26.23 -11.78
N VAL A 21 -14.42 -26.08 -10.46
CA VAL A 21 -13.94 -27.14 -9.53
C VAL A 21 -14.84 -28.35 -9.59
N TRP A 22 -16.15 -28.15 -9.71
CA TRP A 22 -17.10 -29.27 -9.89
C TRP A 22 -16.81 -30.05 -11.17
N GLU A 23 -16.64 -29.38 -12.31
CA GLU A 23 -16.40 -30.04 -13.59
C GLU A 23 -15.03 -30.72 -13.69
N THR A 24 -13.98 -30.10 -13.04
CA THR A 24 -12.59 -30.60 -13.18
C THR A 24 -12.15 -31.53 -12.04
N MET A 25 -12.66 -31.31 -10.84
CA MET A 25 -12.22 -32.03 -9.63
C MET A 25 -13.36 -32.86 -8.99
N GLY A 26 -14.59 -32.80 -9.52
CA GLY A 26 -15.74 -33.59 -9.08
C GLY A 26 -16.14 -33.32 -7.63
N THR A 27 -15.91 -32.12 -7.12
CA THR A 27 -16.15 -31.79 -5.71
C THR A 27 -16.85 -30.47 -5.59
N ASP A 28 -17.90 -30.43 -4.79
CA ASP A 28 -18.57 -29.18 -4.41
C ASP A 28 -17.75 -28.43 -3.37
N ILE A 29 -17.58 -27.13 -3.59
CA ILE A 29 -16.83 -26.26 -2.71
C ILE A 29 -17.58 -24.95 -2.47
N ARG A 30 -17.26 -24.27 -1.39
CA ARG A 30 -17.77 -22.92 -1.15
C ARG A 30 -16.68 -21.90 -1.35
N ILE A 31 -16.97 -20.92 -2.21
CA ILE A 31 -16.07 -19.80 -2.49
C ILE A 31 -16.82 -18.50 -2.22
N ARG A 32 -16.16 -17.56 -1.57
CA ARG A 32 -16.67 -16.20 -1.36
C ARG A 32 -15.59 -15.18 -1.70
N HIS A 33 -16.01 -14.14 -2.36
CA HIS A 33 -15.18 -12.95 -2.62
C HIS A 33 -15.60 -11.83 -1.68
N MET A 34 -14.63 -11.20 -1.04
CA MET A 34 -14.81 -10.02 -0.21
C MET A 34 -14.04 -8.87 -0.85
N PRO A 35 -14.68 -8.03 -1.67
CA PRO A 35 -14.02 -6.95 -2.41
C PRO A 35 -13.30 -5.96 -1.49
N GLU A 36 -13.90 -5.64 -0.34
CA GLU A 36 -13.38 -4.67 0.64
C GLU A 36 -12.04 -5.10 1.25
N LEU A 37 -11.81 -6.42 1.35
CA LEU A 37 -10.56 -7.01 1.83
C LEU A 37 -9.67 -7.49 0.69
N ALA A 38 -10.07 -7.26 -0.57
CA ALA A 38 -9.41 -7.80 -1.76
C ALA A 38 -9.03 -9.29 -1.59
N SER A 39 -9.95 -10.10 -1.05
CA SER A 39 -9.63 -11.47 -0.67
C SER A 39 -10.73 -12.46 -1.01
N TRP A 40 -10.28 -13.67 -1.29
CA TRP A 40 -11.13 -14.84 -1.56
C TRP A 40 -11.00 -15.83 -0.43
N THR A 41 -12.12 -16.37 0.05
CA THR A 41 -12.14 -17.46 1.01
C THR A 41 -12.64 -18.72 0.30
N VAL A 42 -11.98 -19.84 0.59
CA VAL A 42 -12.28 -21.14 -0.04
C VAL A 42 -12.48 -22.17 1.06
N ASP A 43 -13.64 -22.78 1.12
CA ASP A 43 -13.88 -23.98 1.92
C ASP A 43 -13.94 -25.20 0.98
N ALA A 44 -12.80 -25.85 0.85
CA ALA A 44 -12.58 -27.00 -0.02
C ALA A 44 -11.91 -28.15 0.75
N ARG A 45 -12.27 -28.33 2.03
CA ARG A 45 -11.66 -29.34 2.91
C ARG A 45 -11.82 -30.75 2.38
N MET A 46 -12.89 -31.03 1.65
CA MET A 46 -13.12 -32.35 1.05
C MET A 46 -12.02 -32.76 0.06
N LEU A 47 -11.39 -31.81 -0.62
CA LEU A 47 -10.26 -32.06 -1.54
C LEU A 47 -9.00 -32.60 -0.83
N ALA A 48 -8.84 -32.38 0.47
CA ALA A 48 -7.72 -32.91 1.25
C ALA A 48 -7.80 -34.44 1.42
N TYR A 49 -9.00 -35.01 1.28
CA TYR A 49 -9.26 -36.45 1.50
C TYR A 49 -9.47 -37.24 0.19
N ARG A 50 -9.38 -36.57 -0.96
CA ARG A 50 -9.57 -37.20 -2.28
C ARG A 50 -8.24 -37.30 -3.04
N ALA A 51 -8.12 -38.36 -3.84
CA ALA A 51 -6.93 -38.58 -4.66
C ALA A 51 -6.71 -37.42 -5.67
N GLU A 52 -7.78 -36.93 -6.27
CA GLU A 52 -7.76 -35.80 -7.20
C GLU A 52 -7.17 -34.55 -6.54
N GLY A 53 -7.54 -34.30 -5.28
CA GLY A 53 -7.12 -33.15 -4.52
C GLY A 53 -5.69 -33.22 -3.98
N THR A 54 -5.13 -34.44 -3.79
CA THR A 54 -3.81 -34.64 -3.16
C THR A 54 -2.72 -35.14 -4.11
N SER A 55 -3.07 -35.56 -5.32
CA SER A 55 -2.10 -36.05 -6.31
C SER A 55 -2.25 -35.41 -7.67
N GLU A 56 -3.47 -35.30 -8.20
CA GLU A 56 -3.69 -34.77 -9.55
C GLU A 56 -3.64 -33.25 -9.59
N TRP A 57 -4.41 -32.57 -8.75
CA TRP A 57 -4.52 -31.11 -8.69
C TRP A 57 -3.80 -30.48 -7.49
N GLY A 58 -3.27 -31.29 -6.62
CA GLY A 58 -2.51 -30.87 -5.43
C GLY A 58 -1.34 -31.78 -5.14
N THR A 59 -0.76 -31.59 -3.96
CA THR A 59 0.27 -32.44 -3.38
C THR A 59 -0.20 -32.95 -2.01
N LYS A 60 0.46 -33.98 -1.47
CA LYS A 60 0.17 -34.47 -0.11
C LYS A 60 0.33 -33.41 0.98
N ARG A 61 1.24 -32.46 0.75
CA ARG A 61 1.56 -31.38 1.71
C ARG A 61 0.76 -30.12 1.48
N ARG A 62 0.19 -29.93 0.28
CA ARG A 62 -0.65 -28.80 -0.08
C ARG A 62 -1.71 -29.26 -1.07
N HIS A 63 -2.90 -29.51 -0.56
CA HIS A 63 -3.99 -30.05 -1.38
C HIS A 63 -4.58 -28.99 -2.35
N ALA A 64 -5.32 -29.45 -3.35
CA ALA A 64 -5.86 -28.60 -4.42
C ALA A 64 -6.70 -27.41 -3.91
N GLY A 65 -7.45 -27.58 -2.81
CA GLY A 65 -8.23 -26.49 -2.21
C GLY A 65 -7.36 -25.35 -1.66
N GLU A 66 -6.21 -25.67 -1.05
CA GLU A 66 -5.24 -24.66 -0.60
C GLU A 66 -4.56 -23.97 -1.77
N LEU A 67 -4.19 -24.71 -2.82
CA LEU A 67 -3.63 -24.16 -4.03
C LEU A 67 -4.63 -23.28 -4.80
N LEU A 68 -5.91 -23.66 -4.80
CA LEU A 68 -6.97 -22.83 -5.35
C LEU A 68 -7.11 -21.50 -4.56
N ALA A 69 -7.06 -21.57 -3.22
CA ALA A 69 -7.06 -20.38 -2.38
C ALA A 69 -5.82 -19.50 -2.64
N ASP A 70 -4.66 -20.10 -2.87
CA ASP A 70 -3.45 -19.39 -3.27
C ASP A 70 -3.61 -18.74 -4.66
N ALA A 71 -4.18 -19.45 -5.64
CA ALA A 71 -4.43 -18.93 -6.98
C ALA A 71 -5.36 -17.71 -6.95
N LEU A 72 -6.46 -17.80 -6.23
CA LEU A 72 -7.47 -16.75 -6.08
C LEU A 72 -6.92 -15.50 -5.37
N ASN A 73 -6.03 -15.69 -4.40
CA ASN A 73 -5.41 -14.58 -3.65
C ASN A 73 -4.02 -14.18 -4.17
N SER A 74 -3.64 -14.63 -5.38
CA SER A 74 -2.34 -14.34 -6.01
C SER A 74 -1.13 -14.68 -5.13
N ARG A 75 -1.23 -15.72 -4.32
CA ARG A 75 -0.16 -16.19 -3.44
C ARG A 75 0.70 -17.24 -4.14
N ILE A 76 1.98 -17.28 -3.75
CA ILE A 76 2.93 -18.32 -4.18
C ILE A 76 3.05 -19.31 -3.02
N PRO A 77 2.79 -20.62 -3.24
CA PRO A 77 2.91 -21.60 -2.18
C PRO A 77 4.38 -21.75 -1.73
N GLN A 78 4.57 -21.87 -0.43
CA GLN A 78 5.86 -22.18 0.19
C GLN A 78 5.64 -23.29 1.22
N ILE A 79 6.45 -24.33 1.16
CA ILE A 79 6.37 -25.49 2.06
C ILE A 79 7.65 -25.51 2.90
N PHE A 80 7.49 -25.60 4.21
CA PHE A 80 8.60 -25.62 5.17
C PHE A 80 8.63 -26.93 5.93
N ASP A 81 9.82 -27.44 6.15
CA ASP A 81 10.10 -28.52 7.09
C ASP A 81 10.56 -27.94 8.43
N THR A 82 10.14 -28.59 9.52
CA THR A 82 10.62 -28.26 10.84
C THR A 82 11.81 -29.17 11.16
N VAL A 83 13.00 -28.58 11.25
CA VAL A 83 14.23 -29.26 11.60
C VAL A 83 14.57 -28.96 13.06
N LYS A 84 14.80 -30.00 13.87
CA LYS A 84 15.27 -29.84 15.24
C LYS A 84 16.79 -29.59 15.23
N ASP A 85 17.19 -28.48 15.84
CA ASP A 85 18.60 -28.10 16.02
C ASP A 85 18.86 -27.96 17.54
N GLY A 86 19.19 -29.07 18.20
CA GLY A 86 19.26 -29.16 19.64
C GLY A 86 17.87 -28.97 20.29
N ASP A 87 17.74 -28.03 21.22
CA ASP A 87 16.47 -27.65 21.90
C ASP A 87 15.63 -26.63 21.10
N SER A 88 16.12 -26.17 19.95
CA SER A 88 15.41 -25.22 19.10
C SER A 88 14.81 -25.87 17.83
N GLU A 89 13.63 -25.40 17.40
CA GLU A 89 13.01 -25.80 16.14
C GLU A 89 13.22 -24.70 15.10
N ARG A 90 13.82 -25.09 13.96
CA ARG A 90 14.02 -24.17 12.83
C ARG A 90 13.17 -24.60 11.64
N ARG A 91 12.46 -23.64 11.06
CA ARG A 91 11.71 -23.84 9.81
C ARG A 91 12.66 -23.65 8.62
N VAL A 92 12.79 -24.67 7.78
CA VAL A 92 13.63 -24.66 6.57
C VAL A 92 12.73 -24.85 5.36
N LEU A 93 12.92 -24.05 4.32
CA LEU A 93 12.16 -24.16 3.09
C LEU A 93 12.46 -25.50 2.40
N ASN A 94 11.44 -26.31 2.18
CA ASN A 94 11.53 -27.50 1.34
C ASN A 94 11.35 -27.09 -0.11
N VAL A 95 12.45 -27.04 -0.85
CA VAL A 95 12.47 -26.58 -2.25
C VAL A 95 11.72 -27.54 -3.15
N VAL A 96 11.88 -28.86 -2.96
CA VAL A 96 11.26 -29.89 -3.81
C VAL A 96 9.73 -29.86 -3.71
N ASP A 97 9.20 -29.87 -2.49
CA ASP A 97 7.75 -29.83 -2.27
C ASP A 97 7.16 -28.47 -2.68
N THR A 98 7.93 -27.39 -2.51
CA THR A 98 7.53 -26.04 -2.94
C THR A 98 7.40 -25.96 -4.47
N GLU A 99 8.37 -26.48 -5.22
CA GLU A 99 8.30 -26.50 -6.69
C GLU A 99 7.18 -27.41 -7.20
N ALA A 100 6.98 -28.59 -6.59
CA ALA A 100 5.86 -29.45 -6.90
C ALA A 100 4.49 -28.75 -6.68
N ALA A 101 4.36 -27.98 -5.59
CA ALA A 101 3.16 -27.21 -5.32
C ALA A 101 2.95 -26.06 -6.34
N LYS A 102 4.03 -25.39 -6.77
CA LYS A 102 3.97 -24.35 -7.81
C LYS A 102 3.56 -24.90 -9.16
N GLU A 103 4.05 -26.09 -9.53
CA GLU A 103 3.65 -26.77 -10.76
C GLU A 103 2.15 -27.04 -10.76
N LYS A 104 1.60 -27.62 -9.66
CA LYS A 104 0.17 -27.87 -9.51
C LYS A 104 -0.64 -26.56 -9.54
N LEU A 105 -0.16 -25.50 -8.89
CA LEU A 105 -0.79 -24.18 -8.96
C LEU A 105 -0.86 -23.66 -10.41
N THR A 106 0.21 -23.83 -11.17
CA THR A 106 0.26 -23.44 -12.59
C THR A 106 -0.73 -24.27 -13.41
N LYS A 107 -0.79 -25.59 -13.17
CA LYS A 107 -1.78 -26.48 -13.80
C LYS A 107 -3.22 -25.98 -13.57
N ILE A 108 -3.57 -25.64 -12.31
CA ILE A 108 -4.90 -25.13 -11.97
C ILE A 108 -5.20 -23.83 -12.72
N LYS A 109 -4.26 -22.89 -12.75
CA LYS A 109 -4.42 -21.60 -13.44
C LYS A 109 -4.63 -21.77 -14.96
N THR A 110 -3.82 -22.62 -15.58
CA THR A 110 -3.91 -22.90 -17.02
C THR A 110 -5.21 -23.63 -17.36
N ALA A 111 -5.60 -24.62 -16.56
CA ALA A 111 -6.85 -25.34 -16.76
C ALA A 111 -8.06 -24.38 -16.67
N PHE A 112 -8.08 -23.47 -15.70
CA PHE A 112 -9.13 -22.48 -15.58
C PHE A 112 -9.18 -21.55 -16.79
N GLN A 113 -8.05 -21.06 -17.28
CA GLN A 113 -7.98 -20.19 -18.45
C GLN A 113 -8.55 -20.85 -19.71
N THR A 114 -8.35 -22.17 -19.87
CA THR A 114 -8.90 -22.92 -20.98
C THR A 114 -10.40 -23.20 -20.76
N TRP A 115 -10.76 -23.63 -19.55
CA TRP A 115 -12.13 -24.00 -19.22
C TRP A 115 -13.11 -22.82 -19.30
N VAL A 116 -12.69 -21.63 -18.82
CA VAL A 116 -13.58 -20.46 -18.74
C VAL A 116 -14.13 -20.04 -20.11
N TRP A 117 -13.41 -20.30 -21.18
CA TRP A 117 -13.79 -19.94 -22.56
C TRP A 117 -14.25 -21.13 -23.39
N SER A 118 -14.29 -22.34 -22.84
CA SER A 118 -14.66 -23.55 -23.59
C SER A 118 -16.17 -23.67 -23.85
N ASP A 119 -17.00 -23.09 -23.00
CA ASP A 119 -18.45 -23.07 -23.16
C ASP A 119 -18.92 -21.73 -23.76
N PRO A 120 -19.70 -21.75 -24.86
CA PRO A 120 -20.15 -20.53 -25.54
C PRO A 120 -21.03 -19.63 -24.67
N ASP A 121 -21.98 -20.20 -23.92
CA ASP A 121 -22.93 -19.42 -23.11
C ASP A 121 -22.22 -18.73 -21.95
N ARG A 122 -21.29 -19.42 -21.31
CA ARG A 122 -20.42 -18.87 -20.27
C ARG A 122 -19.52 -17.78 -20.83
N SER A 123 -18.93 -18.01 -22.01
CA SER A 123 -18.08 -17.06 -22.70
C SER A 123 -18.82 -15.77 -23.03
N ASP A 124 -20.02 -15.85 -23.61
CA ASP A 124 -20.85 -14.69 -23.94
C ASP A 124 -21.29 -13.92 -22.70
N ARG A 125 -21.68 -14.63 -21.63
CA ARG A 125 -22.06 -14.02 -20.35
C ARG A 125 -20.89 -13.27 -19.73
N LEU A 126 -19.72 -13.91 -19.63
CA LEU A 126 -18.52 -13.28 -19.05
C LEU A 126 -18.01 -12.11 -19.91
N ALA A 127 -18.10 -12.22 -21.24
CA ALA A 127 -17.76 -11.10 -22.12
C ALA A 127 -18.68 -9.90 -21.89
N ARG A 128 -19.98 -10.10 -21.67
CA ARG A 128 -20.91 -9.02 -21.30
C ARG A 128 -20.54 -8.40 -19.96
N VAL A 129 -20.34 -9.22 -18.91
CA VAL A 129 -19.95 -8.74 -17.59
C VAL A 129 -18.68 -7.87 -17.67
N TYR A 130 -17.69 -8.33 -18.43
CA TYR A 130 -16.44 -7.58 -18.60
C TYR A 130 -16.67 -6.26 -19.35
N ASN A 131 -17.42 -6.32 -20.48
CA ASN A 131 -17.66 -5.12 -21.28
C ASN A 131 -18.52 -4.09 -20.54
N ASP A 132 -19.54 -4.53 -19.80
CA ASP A 132 -20.41 -3.65 -19.02
C ASP A 132 -19.68 -3.03 -17.82
N THR A 133 -18.66 -3.69 -17.31
CA THR A 133 -17.89 -3.19 -16.17
C THR A 133 -16.72 -2.29 -16.59
N PHE A 134 -15.99 -2.65 -17.66
CA PHE A 134 -14.71 -2.03 -17.98
C PHE A 134 -14.67 -1.31 -19.33
N ASN A 135 -15.49 -1.72 -20.30
CA ASN A 135 -15.48 -1.16 -21.66
C ASN A 135 -16.59 -0.15 -21.94
N ASN A 136 -17.53 0.04 -21.02
CA ASN A 136 -18.58 1.05 -21.12
C ASN A 136 -18.10 2.46 -20.73
N ILE A 137 -16.87 2.57 -20.21
CA ILE A 137 -16.28 3.84 -19.77
C ILE A 137 -15.26 4.28 -20.82
N ALA A 138 -15.49 5.44 -21.44
CA ALA A 138 -14.48 6.06 -22.29
C ALA A 138 -13.31 6.56 -21.42
N PRO A 139 -12.08 6.01 -21.58
CA PRO A 139 -10.95 6.45 -20.79
C PRO A 139 -10.65 7.92 -21.09
N ARG A 140 -10.48 8.72 -20.02
CA ARG A 140 -10.11 10.12 -20.15
C ARG A 140 -8.73 10.23 -20.80
N SER A 141 -8.63 10.99 -21.87
CA SER A 141 -7.39 11.25 -22.58
C SER A 141 -6.67 12.48 -22.00
N PHE A 142 -5.37 12.39 -21.84
CA PHE A 142 -4.51 13.48 -21.39
C PHE A 142 -3.39 13.66 -22.41
N ASP A 143 -3.30 14.79 -23.10
CA ASP A 143 -2.23 15.04 -24.08
C ASP A 143 -1.04 15.82 -23.47
N GLY A 144 -1.29 16.87 -22.69
CA GLY A 144 -0.28 17.71 -22.06
C GLY A 144 0.60 18.50 -23.04
N GLU A 145 0.25 18.62 -24.31
CA GLU A 145 1.07 19.32 -25.32
C GLU A 145 1.18 20.81 -25.03
N HIS A 146 0.16 21.40 -24.42
CA HIS A 146 0.11 22.80 -24.01
C HIS A 146 1.07 23.16 -22.86
N LEU A 147 1.68 22.17 -22.20
CA LEU A 147 2.58 22.40 -21.06
C LEU A 147 3.90 23.00 -21.53
N GLN A 148 4.17 24.22 -21.08
CA GLN A 148 5.41 24.95 -21.37
C GLN A 148 6.50 24.74 -20.32
N LEU A 149 6.12 24.39 -19.07
CA LEU A 149 6.98 24.09 -17.93
C LEU A 149 8.03 25.20 -17.67
N PRO A 150 7.61 26.41 -17.33
CA PRO A 150 8.53 27.53 -17.08
C PRO A 150 9.53 27.20 -15.96
N GLY A 151 10.79 27.62 -16.14
CA GLY A 151 11.87 27.34 -15.21
C GLY A 151 12.56 25.99 -15.40
N ALA A 152 12.04 25.13 -16.27
CA ALA A 152 12.75 23.92 -16.67
C ALA A 152 13.97 24.25 -17.54
N SER A 153 15.04 23.48 -17.37
CA SER A 153 16.26 23.62 -18.18
C SER A 153 15.98 23.31 -19.66
N GLY A 154 16.38 24.19 -20.54
CA GLY A 154 16.30 24.01 -21.99
C GLY A 154 17.16 22.85 -22.53
N ALA A 155 18.06 22.30 -21.70
CA ALA A 155 18.86 21.13 -22.06
C ALA A 155 18.04 19.83 -22.14
N PHE A 156 16.83 19.81 -21.57
CA PHE A 156 15.96 18.63 -21.54
C PHE A 156 14.67 18.89 -22.30
N VAL A 157 14.38 18.00 -23.25
CA VAL A 157 13.09 17.97 -23.95
C VAL A 157 12.28 16.81 -23.40
N LEU A 158 11.16 17.11 -22.77
CA LEU A 158 10.27 16.07 -22.23
C LEU A 158 9.51 15.40 -23.39
N TYR A 159 9.47 14.07 -23.34
CA TYR A 159 8.74 13.26 -24.29
C TYR A 159 7.23 13.37 -24.12
N GLY A 160 6.46 13.09 -25.17
CA GLY A 160 5.00 13.15 -25.14
C GLY A 160 4.36 12.31 -24.00
N HIS A 161 4.89 11.12 -23.70
CA HIS A 161 4.39 10.32 -22.57
C HIS A 161 4.64 10.97 -21.21
N GLN A 162 5.73 11.71 -21.06
CA GLN A 162 6.02 12.46 -19.82
C GLN A 162 5.05 13.64 -19.67
N LYS A 163 4.83 14.41 -20.74
CA LYS A 163 3.85 15.51 -20.74
C LYS A 163 2.44 15.03 -20.44
N ARG A 164 2.02 13.89 -21.01
CA ARG A 164 0.75 13.25 -20.69
C ARG A 164 0.66 12.84 -19.21
N GLY A 165 1.75 12.28 -18.66
CA GLY A 165 1.83 11.93 -17.25
C GLY A 165 1.72 13.14 -16.33
N ILE A 166 2.42 14.24 -16.63
CA ILE A 166 2.36 15.50 -15.88
C ILE A 166 0.93 16.06 -15.90
N TRP A 167 0.32 16.16 -17.09
CA TRP A 167 -1.03 16.68 -17.23
C TRP A 167 -2.08 15.83 -16.50
N ARG A 168 -1.90 14.51 -16.53
CA ARG A 168 -2.75 13.59 -15.75
C ARG A 168 -2.63 13.84 -14.24
N ILE A 169 -1.41 14.00 -13.71
CA ILE A 169 -1.18 14.30 -12.28
C ILE A 169 -1.88 15.60 -11.89
N ILE A 170 -1.76 16.64 -12.70
CA ILE A 170 -2.37 17.95 -12.44
C ILE A 170 -3.89 17.86 -12.46
N SER A 171 -4.46 17.14 -13.43
CA SER A 171 -5.91 17.13 -13.68
C SER A 171 -6.69 16.10 -12.88
N ALA A 172 -6.07 14.98 -12.53
CA ALA A 172 -6.74 13.84 -11.88
C ALA A 172 -6.39 13.70 -10.39
N GLY A 173 -5.40 14.45 -9.89
CA GLY A 173 -4.92 14.30 -8.51
C GLY A 173 -4.12 13.01 -8.35
N SER A 174 -4.67 12.01 -7.64
CA SER A 174 -3.97 10.73 -7.45
C SER A 174 -3.75 10.00 -8.78
N THR A 175 -2.50 9.66 -9.07
CA THR A 175 -2.11 9.07 -10.34
C THR A 175 -1.08 7.96 -10.15
N TYR A 176 -1.27 6.84 -10.83
CA TYR A 176 -0.28 5.77 -10.95
C TYR A 176 0.46 5.88 -12.28
N LEU A 177 1.78 6.11 -12.22
CA LEU A 177 2.65 6.20 -13.40
C LEU A 177 3.30 4.84 -13.68
N ALA A 178 2.64 4.02 -14.51
CA ALA A 178 3.12 2.70 -14.93
C ALA A 178 4.14 2.77 -16.08
N HIS A 179 5.01 3.77 -16.08
CA HIS A 179 6.05 3.90 -17.11
C HIS A 179 7.16 2.85 -16.91
N ALA A 180 7.71 2.34 -18.01
CA ALA A 180 8.83 1.42 -17.99
C ALA A 180 10.07 2.00 -17.26
N VAL A 181 11.00 1.14 -16.89
CA VAL A 181 12.30 1.58 -16.34
C VAL A 181 13.03 2.39 -17.41
N GLY A 182 13.65 3.51 -17.03
CA GLY A 182 14.34 4.40 -17.97
C GLY A 182 13.45 5.42 -18.69
N ALA A 183 12.12 5.38 -18.55
CA ALA A 183 11.20 6.34 -19.20
C ALA A 183 11.18 7.75 -18.57
N GLY A 184 12.12 8.07 -17.68
CA GLY A 184 12.25 9.40 -17.07
C GLY A 184 11.17 9.74 -16.03
N LYS A 185 10.75 8.76 -15.23
CA LYS A 185 9.73 8.97 -14.17
C LYS A 185 10.10 10.09 -13.20
N THR A 186 11.36 10.18 -12.78
CA THR A 186 11.84 11.23 -11.85
C THR A 186 11.63 12.62 -12.45
N MET A 187 11.98 12.81 -13.71
CA MET A 187 11.76 14.08 -14.40
C MET A 187 10.26 14.39 -14.56
N THR A 188 9.44 13.38 -14.85
CA THR A 188 7.98 13.55 -14.90
C THR A 188 7.42 14.01 -13.56
N MET A 189 7.86 13.40 -12.45
CA MET A 189 7.45 13.79 -11.09
C MET A 189 7.94 15.20 -10.73
N ALA A 190 9.21 15.51 -11.02
CA ALA A 190 9.77 16.84 -10.77
C ALA A 190 9.00 17.93 -11.53
N ALA A 191 8.73 17.71 -12.82
CA ALA A 191 7.95 18.64 -13.62
C ALA A 191 6.52 18.80 -13.12
N ALA A 192 5.86 17.71 -12.72
CA ALA A 192 4.51 17.76 -12.15
C ALA A 192 4.49 18.54 -10.82
N ILE A 193 5.47 18.36 -9.96
CA ILE A 193 5.62 19.10 -8.70
C ILE A 193 5.77 20.61 -8.97
N MET A 194 6.70 20.98 -9.83
CA MET A 194 6.97 22.38 -10.12
C MET A 194 5.79 23.06 -10.80
N GLU A 195 5.11 22.37 -11.71
CA GLU A 195 3.95 22.94 -12.39
C GLU A 195 2.73 23.07 -11.44
N GLN A 196 2.47 22.10 -10.58
CA GLN A 196 1.42 22.23 -9.54
C GLN A 196 1.72 23.37 -8.57
N ARG A 197 2.99 23.59 -8.20
CA ARG A 197 3.37 24.75 -7.38
C ARG A 197 3.14 26.06 -8.12
N ARG A 198 3.56 26.13 -9.40
CA ARG A 198 3.34 27.31 -10.25
C ARG A 198 1.87 27.67 -10.37
N LEU A 199 1.01 26.66 -10.50
CA LEU A 199 -0.45 26.82 -10.56
C LEU A 199 -1.10 27.09 -9.21
N GLY A 200 -0.34 27.07 -8.10
CA GLY A 200 -0.87 27.28 -6.76
C GLY A 200 -1.72 26.09 -6.22
N LEU A 201 -1.66 24.93 -6.87
CA LEU A 201 -2.41 23.74 -6.45
C LEU A 201 -1.79 23.10 -5.20
N ILE A 202 -0.48 23.24 -5.04
CA ILE A 202 0.25 22.76 -3.86
C ILE A 202 1.20 23.85 -3.37
N SER A 203 1.42 23.92 -2.07
CA SER A 203 2.39 24.82 -1.45
C SER A 203 3.76 24.16 -1.29
N LYS A 204 3.81 22.85 -1.05
CA LYS A 204 5.02 22.08 -0.79
C LYS A 204 4.81 20.61 -1.18
N ALA A 205 5.79 20.02 -1.84
CA ALA A 205 5.74 18.62 -2.23
C ALA A 205 6.73 17.78 -1.43
N MET A 206 6.40 16.51 -1.23
CA MET A 206 7.32 15.52 -0.68
C MET A 206 7.51 14.39 -1.69
N LEU A 207 8.75 14.14 -2.10
CA LEU A 207 9.13 13.05 -2.98
C LEU A 207 9.79 11.95 -2.14
N VAL A 208 9.07 10.84 -1.97
CA VAL A 208 9.54 9.68 -1.20
C VAL A 208 10.13 8.64 -2.14
N VAL A 209 11.40 8.31 -1.95
CA VAL A 209 12.16 7.44 -2.85
C VAL A 209 12.87 6.31 -2.10
N PRO A 210 13.25 5.21 -2.77
CA PRO A 210 14.15 4.21 -2.19
C PRO A 210 15.51 4.84 -1.81
N GLY A 211 16.16 4.33 -0.75
CA GLY A 211 17.39 4.91 -0.21
C GLY A 211 18.50 5.09 -1.26
N HIS A 212 18.72 4.08 -2.10
CA HIS A 212 19.72 4.11 -3.18
C HIS A 212 19.40 5.12 -4.30
N CYS A 213 18.15 5.57 -4.40
CA CYS A 213 17.71 6.56 -5.40
C CYS A 213 17.77 8.02 -4.89
N LEU A 214 18.03 8.26 -3.60
CA LEU A 214 17.93 9.59 -3.00
C LEU A 214 18.80 10.63 -3.72
N ALA A 215 20.09 10.36 -3.85
CA ALA A 215 21.04 11.27 -4.49
C ALA A 215 20.76 11.42 -6.00
N GLN A 216 20.31 10.35 -6.66
CA GLN A 216 19.93 10.41 -8.07
C GLN A 216 18.69 11.30 -8.26
N ALA A 217 17.64 11.09 -7.46
CA ALA A 217 16.42 11.89 -7.55
C ALA A 217 16.69 13.39 -7.34
N ALA A 218 17.55 13.74 -6.37
CA ALA A 218 17.96 15.12 -6.12
C ALA A 218 18.72 15.72 -7.32
N ARG A 219 19.68 14.97 -7.89
CA ARG A 219 20.43 15.43 -9.06
C ARG A 219 19.52 15.60 -10.30
N GLU A 220 18.66 14.65 -10.58
CA GLU A 220 17.74 14.73 -11.72
C GLU A 220 16.73 15.87 -11.55
N PHE A 221 16.26 16.11 -10.33
CA PHE A 221 15.37 17.23 -10.03
C PHE A 221 16.06 18.57 -10.33
N LEU A 222 17.29 18.78 -9.82
CA LEU A 222 18.06 20.00 -10.04
C LEU A 222 18.59 20.12 -11.48
N ALA A 223 18.83 19.02 -12.18
CA ALA A 223 19.19 19.05 -13.59
C ALA A 223 18.03 19.61 -14.43
N LEU A 224 16.79 19.20 -14.13
CA LEU A 224 15.60 19.71 -14.83
C LEU A 224 15.22 21.11 -14.35
N TYR A 225 15.31 21.41 -13.05
CA TYR A 225 15.00 22.72 -12.44
C TYR A 225 16.17 23.26 -11.63
N PRO A 226 17.16 23.89 -12.28
CA PRO A 226 18.40 24.35 -11.61
C PRO A 226 18.18 25.37 -10.49
N THR A 227 17.09 26.12 -10.53
CA THR A 227 16.75 27.15 -9.55
C THR A 227 15.83 26.64 -8.43
N ALA A 228 15.42 25.37 -8.47
CA ALA A 228 14.54 24.81 -7.46
C ALA A 228 15.23 24.72 -6.09
N ARG A 229 14.48 25.07 -5.06
CA ARG A 229 14.90 24.90 -3.66
C ARG A 229 14.41 23.57 -3.13
N ILE A 230 15.31 22.61 -3.07
CA ILE A 230 15.01 21.28 -2.55
C ILE A 230 15.66 21.04 -1.19
N LEU A 231 14.98 20.29 -0.32
CA LEU A 231 15.51 19.83 0.95
C LEU A 231 15.63 18.29 0.88
N VAL A 232 16.85 17.77 1.01
CA VAL A 232 17.11 16.33 0.89
C VAL A 232 17.38 15.75 2.27
N ALA A 233 16.66 14.70 2.65
CA ALA A 233 16.87 13.99 3.91
C ALA A 233 17.95 12.90 3.74
N ASP A 234 19.21 13.28 3.94
CA ASP A 234 20.37 12.40 3.92
C ASP A 234 20.84 12.00 5.34
N GLU A 235 21.83 11.13 5.42
CA GLU A 235 22.39 10.66 6.69
C GLU A 235 22.99 11.78 7.53
N THR A 236 23.43 12.88 6.91
CA THR A 236 24.10 14.00 7.59
C THR A 236 23.11 14.91 8.30
N ASN A 237 21.88 15.02 7.81
CA ASN A 237 20.88 15.96 8.31
C ASN A 237 19.60 15.32 8.87
N PHE A 238 19.41 13.99 8.69
CA PHE A 238 18.23 13.25 9.18
C PHE A 238 18.59 12.18 10.22
N SER A 239 19.73 12.28 10.89
CA SER A 239 20.06 11.44 12.04
C SER A 239 19.05 11.65 13.20
N LYS A 240 19.04 10.75 14.19
CA LYS A 240 18.12 10.81 15.33
C LYS A 240 18.11 12.19 15.99
N ASP A 241 19.29 12.79 16.21
CA ASP A 241 19.46 14.07 16.90
C ASP A 241 19.12 15.29 16.04
N LYS A 242 19.24 15.17 14.71
CA LYS A 242 19.01 16.27 13.77
C LYS A 242 17.61 16.27 13.16
N ARG A 243 16.84 15.21 13.36
CA ARG A 243 15.54 15.01 12.72
C ARG A 243 14.55 16.14 13.03
N HIS A 244 14.45 16.55 14.29
CA HIS A 244 13.57 17.65 14.67
C HIS A 244 13.91 18.95 13.94
N ARG A 245 15.21 19.29 13.85
CA ARG A 245 15.66 20.47 13.10
C ARG A 245 15.34 20.36 11.62
N PHE A 246 15.51 19.17 11.04
CA PHE A 246 15.14 18.92 9.64
C PHE A 246 13.63 19.13 9.43
N LEU A 247 12.79 18.54 10.27
CA LEU A 247 11.33 18.65 10.19
C LEU A 247 10.87 20.09 10.39
N SER A 248 11.45 20.83 11.35
CA SER A 248 11.15 22.25 11.52
C SER A 248 11.51 23.06 10.28
N ARG A 249 12.68 22.85 9.66
CA ARG A 249 13.06 23.48 8.39
C ARG A 249 12.13 23.09 7.25
N ALA A 250 11.74 21.82 7.18
CA ALA A 250 10.80 21.32 6.19
C ALA A 250 9.43 22.00 6.32
N ALA A 251 8.97 22.22 7.55
CA ALA A 251 7.67 22.85 7.83
C ALA A 251 7.67 24.35 7.56
N THR A 252 8.68 25.08 8.06
CA THR A 252 8.66 26.55 8.12
C THR A 252 9.24 27.23 6.87
N ALA A 253 10.25 26.64 6.22
CA ALA A 253 10.88 27.28 5.07
C ALA A 253 10.11 26.97 3.75
N ASN A 254 10.27 27.87 2.79
CA ASN A 254 9.65 27.75 1.47
C ASN A 254 10.50 26.87 0.54
N TRP A 255 10.28 25.56 0.60
CA TRP A 255 10.89 24.55 -0.27
C TRP A 255 9.98 24.24 -1.44
N ASP A 256 10.57 23.99 -2.62
CA ASP A 256 9.83 23.51 -3.78
C ASP A 256 9.53 22.02 -3.66
N ALA A 257 10.49 21.25 -3.16
CA ALA A 257 10.28 19.85 -2.82
C ALA A 257 11.16 19.43 -1.63
N ILE A 258 10.67 18.43 -0.90
CA ILE A 258 11.42 17.69 0.11
C ILE A 258 11.63 16.29 -0.45
N ILE A 259 12.88 15.84 -0.54
CA ILE A 259 13.21 14.50 -1.02
C ILE A 259 13.67 13.66 0.16
N ILE A 260 12.97 12.56 0.41
CA ILE A 260 13.15 11.71 1.59
C ILE A 260 13.11 10.24 1.21
N THR A 261 13.79 9.40 1.98
CA THR A 261 13.72 7.94 1.77
C THR A 261 12.51 7.33 2.43
N HIS A 262 12.05 6.15 1.94
CA HIS A 262 10.98 5.39 2.59
C HIS A 262 11.28 5.08 4.06
N SER A 263 12.53 4.76 4.39
CA SER A 263 12.95 4.49 5.77
C SER A 263 12.90 5.72 6.66
N ALA A 264 13.30 6.89 6.14
CA ALA A 264 13.24 8.15 6.87
C ALA A 264 11.80 8.67 7.01
N PHE A 265 10.97 8.47 6.00
CA PHE A 265 9.55 8.86 6.02
C PHE A 265 8.78 8.23 7.19
N LYS A 266 9.10 6.99 7.57
CA LYS A 266 8.49 6.31 8.73
C LYS A 266 8.71 7.03 10.07
N PHE A 267 9.69 7.91 10.14
CA PHE A 267 9.99 8.68 11.35
C PHE A 267 9.31 10.06 11.38
N ILE A 268 8.50 10.38 10.39
CA ILE A 268 7.64 11.57 10.44
C ILE A 268 6.43 11.19 11.30
N ALA A 269 6.31 11.81 12.46
CA ALA A 269 5.20 11.56 13.35
C ALA A 269 3.88 12.05 12.73
N VAL A 270 2.88 11.21 12.79
CA VAL A 270 1.49 11.57 12.51
C VAL A 270 0.86 12.00 13.83
N PRO A 271 0.04 13.06 13.88
CA PRO A 271 -0.68 13.41 15.10
C PRO A 271 -1.49 12.20 15.60
N ALA A 272 -1.39 11.92 16.91
CA ALA A 272 -2.05 10.75 17.51
C ALA A 272 -3.58 10.76 17.30
N GLU A 273 -4.20 11.94 17.32
CA GLU A 273 -5.63 12.10 17.04
C GLU A 273 -6.01 11.68 15.62
N PHE A 274 -5.17 12.01 14.64
CA PHE A 274 -5.42 11.59 13.25
C PHE A 274 -5.26 10.08 13.08
N GLU A 275 -4.23 9.50 13.72
CA GLU A 275 -4.03 8.04 13.69
C GLU A 275 -5.18 7.31 14.40
N LYS A 276 -5.64 7.86 15.52
CA LYS A 276 -6.80 7.36 16.26
C LYS A 276 -8.06 7.38 15.39
N GLN A 277 -8.36 8.51 14.75
CA GLN A 277 -9.51 8.65 13.88
C GLN A 277 -9.48 7.64 12.73
N MET A 278 -8.32 7.45 12.07
CA MET A 278 -8.18 6.46 11.01
C MET A 278 -8.47 5.04 11.49
N ILE A 279 -8.00 4.68 12.69
CA ILE A 279 -8.24 3.36 13.28
C ILE A 279 -9.72 3.18 13.63
N GLU A 280 -10.36 4.21 14.17
CA GLU A 280 -11.79 4.18 14.50
C GLU A 280 -12.66 4.05 13.24
N ASP A 281 -12.33 4.76 12.16
CA ASP A 281 -13.01 4.66 10.87
C ASP A 281 -12.87 3.24 10.28
N GLU A 282 -11.68 2.64 10.37
CA GLU A 282 -11.42 1.28 9.88
C GLU A 282 -12.11 0.22 10.77
N LEU A 283 -12.18 0.42 12.09
CA LEU A 283 -12.94 -0.43 13.00
C LEU A 283 -14.44 -0.41 12.66
N THR A 284 -14.99 0.77 12.39
CA THR A 284 -16.40 0.93 11.99
C THR A 284 -16.68 0.17 10.69
N LEU A 285 -15.79 0.29 9.70
CA LEU A 285 -15.90 -0.46 8.46
C LEU A 285 -15.91 -1.98 8.70
N TYR A 286 -15.02 -2.49 9.55
CA TYR A 286 -15.00 -3.94 9.83
C TYR A 286 -16.21 -4.40 10.64
N GLU A 287 -16.77 -3.56 11.50
CA GLU A 287 -18.04 -3.85 12.19
C GLU A 287 -19.22 -3.94 11.22
N GLU A 288 -19.32 -3.03 10.28
CA GLU A 288 -20.31 -3.09 9.21
C GLU A 288 -20.14 -4.34 8.33
N LEU A 289 -18.90 -4.67 7.97
CA LEU A 289 -18.63 -5.89 7.19
C LEU A 289 -19.02 -7.16 7.94
N LEU A 290 -18.77 -7.23 9.25
CA LEU A 290 -19.18 -8.36 10.10
C LEU A 290 -20.71 -8.55 10.15
N THR A 291 -21.49 -7.47 10.03
CA THR A 291 -22.95 -7.56 9.95
C THR A 291 -23.46 -8.13 8.61
N ARG A 292 -22.68 -7.88 7.54
CA ARG A 292 -23.01 -8.36 6.17
C ARG A 292 -22.56 -9.79 5.90
N VAL A 293 -21.56 -10.27 6.65
CA VAL A 293 -21.06 -11.64 6.50
C VAL A 293 -22.09 -12.63 7.05
N GLU A 294 -22.49 -13.59 6.22
CA GLU A 294 -23.42 -14.65 6.61
C GLU A 294 -22.91 -15.45 7.83
N SER A 295 -23.82 -15.87 8.69
CA SER A 295 -23.51 -16.53 9.96
C SER A 295 -22.75 -17.86 9.81
N ASP A 296 -22.85 -18.51 8.66
CA ASP A 296 -22.16 -19.76 8.33
C ASP A 296 -20.74 -19.55 7.77
N ASP A 297 -20.36 -18.33 7.36
CA ASP A 297 -19.02 -18.03 6.90
C ASP A 297 -18.05 -17.77 8.07
N ARG A 298 -17.72 -18.84 8.76
CA ARG A 298 -16.81 -18.81 9.91
C ARG A 298 -15.38 -18.33 9.55
N VAL A 299 -14.94 -18.56 8.31
CA VAL A 299 -13.57 -18.19 7.88
C VAL A 299 -13.43 -16.70 7.71
N SER A 300 -14.37 -16.07 7.00
CA SER A 300 -14.38 -14.62 6.81
C SER A 300 -14.61 -13.88 8.12
N ARG A 301 -15.56 -14.35 8.95
CA ARG A 301 -15.79 -13.79 10.30
C ARG A 301 -14.53 -13.81 11.15
N LYS A 302 -13.89 -14.97 11.29
CA LYS A 302 -12.65 -15.10 12.08
C LYS A 302 -11.52 -14.21 11.58
N ARG A 303 -11.44 -14.00 10.27
CA ARG A 303 -10.45 -13.09 9.68
C ARG A 303 -10.74 -11.64 10.04
N LEU A 304 -11.99 -11.19 9.87
CA LEU A 304 -12.42 -9.83 10.24
C LEU A 304 -12.24 -9.57 11.75
N GLU A 305 -12.62 -10.53 12.60
CA GLU A 305 -12.43 -10.44 14.05
C GLU A 305 -10.96 -10.26 14.43
N ARG A 306 -10.03 -11.01 13.79
CA ARG A 306 -8.59 -10.84 14.03
C ARG A 306 -8.07 -9.46 13.59
N LEU A 307 -8.54 -8.96 12.45
CA LEU A 307 -8.15 -7.63 11.97
C LEU A 307 -8.66 -6.55 12.95
N LYS A 308 -9.90 -6.68 13.40
CA LYS A 308 -10.51 -5.80 14.39
C LYS A 308 -9.77 -5.83 15.74
N GLU A 309 -9.37 -7.02 16.22
CA GLU A 309 -8.58 -7.19 17.44
C GLU A 309 -7.22 -6.48 17.32
N GLY A 310 -6.49 -6.69 16.22
CA GLY A 310 -5.22 -6.01 15.97
C GLY A 310 -5.32 -4.47 15.90
N LEU A 311 -6.44 -3.94 15.38
CA LEU A 311 -6.68 -2.49 15.39
C LEU A 311 -7.04 -1.98 16.80
N ARG A 312 -7.78 -2.75 17.59
CA ARG A 312 -8.07 -2.40 18.98
C ARG A 312 -6.82 -2.36 19.85
N ASP A 313 -5.94 -3.36 19.72
CA ASP A 313 -4.65 -3.39 20.40
C ASP A 313 -3.81 -2.15 20.04
N ARG A 314 -3.82 -1.76 18.78
CA ARG A 314 -3.13 -0.55 18.31
C ARG A 314 -3.74 0.73 18.88
N LEU A 315 -5.07 0.81 18.94
CA LEU A 315 -5.79 1.93 19.52
C LEU A 315 -5.51 2.06 21.04
N GLU A 316 -5.47 0.95 21.74
CA GLU A 316 -5.10 0.88 23.17
C GLU A 316 -3.64 1.30 23.39
N ALA A 317 -2.72 0.84 22.53
CA ALA A 317 -1.32 1.25 22.56
C ALA A 317 -1.17 2.77 22.33
N LEU A 318 -1.93 3.36 21.42
CA LEU A 318 -1.96 4.82 21.22
C LEU A 318 -2.53 5.56 22.45
N GLY A 319 -3.57 5.01 23.07
CA GLY A 319 -4.14 5.56 24.31
C GLY A 319 -3.24 5.39 25.53
N SER A 320 -2.35 4.40 25.52
CA SER A 320 -1.40 4.12 26.62
C SER A 320 -0.08 4.88 26.50
N VAL A 321 0.19 5.57 25.38
CA VAL A 321 1.29 6.54 25.28
C VAL A 321 0.95 7.71 26.23
N LYS A 322 1.22 7.45 27.48
CA LYS A 322 1.14 8.43 28.56
C LYS A 322 2.26 9.42 28.37
N ASP A 323 1.86 10.65 28.37
CA ASP A 323 2.52 11.92 28.59
C ASP A 323 2.48 12.85 27.39
N ASP A 324 1.27 13.33 27.06
CA ASP A 324 1.07 14.56 26.29
C ASP A 324 1.40 15.80 27.16
N LEU A 325 2.57 15.79 27.79
CA LEU A 325 3.12 16.99 28.42
C LEU A 325 3.93 17.74 27.37
N LEU A 326 3.72 19.06 27.27
CA LEU A 326 4.54 19.91 26.44
C LEU A 326 6.01 19.76 26.85
N THR A 327 6.86 19.39 25.91
CA THR A 327 8.29 19.24 26.15
C THR A 327 9.04 20.38 25.48
N ILE A 328 9.92 21.02 26.21
CA ILE A 328 10.79 22.09 25.69
C ILE A 328 11.81 21.45 24.74
N ILE A 329 11.73 21.80 23.46
CA ILE A 329 12.67 21.30 22.45
C ILE A 329 14.01 22.02 22.58
N THR A 330 14.00 23.34 22.66
CA THR A 330 15.19 24.17 22.88
C THR A 330 14.73 25.53 23.37
N PRO A 331 15.18 26.02 24.54
CA PRO A 331 14.93 27.39 24.93
C PRO A 331 15.72 28.31 23.99
N ILE A 332 15.10 29.40 23.58
CA ILE A 332 15.77 30.41 22.73
C ILE A 332 16.70 31.22 23.65
N ASP A 333 17.95 31.38 23.25
CA ASP A 333 18.95 32.16 23.99
C ASP A 333 18.43 33.59 24.29
N ASP A 334 18.76 34.11 25.47
CA ASP A 334 18.33 35.41 25.97
C ASP A 334 16.84 35.64 26.23
N THR A 335 16.00 34.61 26.16
CA THR A 335 14.60 34.70 26.55
C THR A 335 14.42 34.55 28.07
N PRO A 336 13.26 35.01 28.64
CA PRO A 336 12.91 34.74 30.02
C PRO A 336 12.95 33.26 30.39
N ALA A 337 12.56 32.38 29.48
CA ALA A 337 12.58 30.92 29.66
C ALA A 337 14.02 30.41 29.84
N PHE A 338 14.95 30.85 29.00
CA PHE A 338 16.38 30.53 29.11
C PHE A 338 16.99 31.05 30.43
N ARG A 339 16.66 32.31 30.78
CA ARG A 339 17.13 32.91 32.06
C ARG A 339 16.55 32.26 33.29
N ALA A 340 15.36 31.65 33.18
CA ALA A 340 14.73 30.88 34.24
C ALA A 340 15.31 29.46 34.41
N GLY A 341 16.30 29.08 33.56
CA GLY A 341 16.99 27.80 33.67
C GLY A 341 16.24 26.63 33.02
N LEU A 342 15.27 26.88 32.15
CA LEU A 342 14.59 25.82 31.37
C LEU A 342 15.57 25.19 30.37
N LEU A 343 15.61 23.86 30.35
CA LEU A 343 16.51 23.08 29.52
C LEU A 343 15.74 22.34 28.42
N ALA A 344 16.44 22.02 27.35
CA ALA A 344 15.91 21.11 26.32
C ALA A 344 15.57 19.74 26.94
N GLY A 345 14.35 19.27 26.75
CA GLY A 345 13.85 18.04 27.35
C GLY A 345 13.02 18.24 28.63
N ASP A 346 12.97 19.46 29.19
CA ASP A 346 12.10 19.76 30.32
C ASP A 346 10.62 19.61 29.92
N ARG A 347 9.82 19.08 30.84
CA ARG A 347 8.39 18.86 30.64
C ARG A 347 7.60 19.92 31.39
N ILE A 348 6.76 20.62 30.66
CA ILE A 348 5.87 21.63 31.25
C ILE A 348 4.62 20.92 31.78
N VAL A 349 4.46 20.87 33.07
CA VAL A 349 3.33 20.19 33.73
C VAL A 349 2.12 21.11 33.86
N LYS A 350 2.36 22.41 34.09
CA LYS A 350 1.32 23.43 34.22
C LYS A 350 1.76 24.76 33.63
N ILE A 351 0.83 25.48 33.03
CA ILE A 351 0.96 26.88 32.63
C ILE A 351 -0.19 27.64 33.32
N ASP A 352 0.15 28.70 34.02
CA ASP A 352 -0.82 29.52 34.76
C ASP A 352 -1.77 28.76 35.70
N GLY A 353 -1.31 27.62 36.22
CA GLY A 353 -2.05 26.76 37.13
C GLY A 353 -2.89 25.67 36.41
N GLU A 354 -3.03 25.70 35.11
CA GLU A 354 -3.71 24.67 34.33
C GLU A 354 -2.75 23.56 33.88
N LEU A 355 -3.23 22.33 33.91
CA LEU A 355 -2.44 21.16 33.44
C LEU A 355 -2.24 21.22 31.93
N THR A 356 -0.99 21.09 31.48
CA THR A 356 -0.64 21.06 30.04
C THR A 356 -0.89 19.74 29.35
N ARG A 357 -1.51 18.79 30.05
CA ARG A 357 -1.83 17.47 29.51
C ARG A 357 -2.93 17.58 28.45
N GLY A 358 -2.61 17.17 27.21
CA GLY A 358 -3.56 17.24 26.10
C GLY A 358 -3.78 18.64 25.49
N ILE A 359 -2.99 19.64 25.89
CA ILE A 359 -3.04 20.98 25.31
C ILE A 359 -2.11 21.04 24.08
N THR A 360 -2.61 21.56 22.97
CA THR A 360 -1.78 21.80 21.78
C THR A 360 -0.89 23.03 21.96
N LEU A 361 0.24 23.11 21.25
CA LEU A 361 1.13 24.27 21.23
C LEU A 361 0.44 25.61 20.86
N LEU A 362 -0.75 25.55 20.25
CA LEU A 362 -1.58 26.72 19.92
C LEU A 362 -2.49 27.16 21.06
N GLN A 363 -2.69 26.30 22.07
CA GLN A 363 -3.54 26.54 23.22
C GLN A 363 -2.72 26.89 24.50
N ALA A 364 -1.41 26.65 24.44
CA ALA A 364 -0.43 27.01 25.48
C ALA A 364 0.24 28.35 25.18
#